data_74957bd5cff65e8599769f8204ca3088
#
_entry.id   74957bd5cff65e8599769f8204ca3088
#
_cell.length_a   1.000
_cell.length_b   1.000
_cell.length_c   1.000
_cell.angle_alpha   90.00
_cell.angle_beta   90.00
_cell.angle_gamma   90.00
#
_symmetry.space_group_name_H-M   'P 1'
#
loop_
_entity.id
_entity.type
_entity.pdbx_description
1 polymer ?
#
loop_
_entity_poly.entity_id
_entity_poly.type
_entity_poly.pdbx_seq_one_letter_code
_entity_poly.pdbx_strand_id
1 'polypeptide(L)'
;MIAREPSPVPSIDRQDFESGILGRPVYRLTLPPPPRSSTLAGPLAVLRERLTREAVGLVACRIEAGDGEAAAALHAAGFRRIECLVTLSRPLGVPQEMPPGTGPAMPADHEPCLAIGRTAFIFDRFHSDDRFSDEVADRIKEAWVRNSFAGRADACLVSRGGATAVGFVLCRLPQGEPVIDLIAVAPSHQGRGHGRRLVVAAMAHYARNYATISVATQQSNLPSMALYRALGFAVIGSELTYHWVP
;
A
#
# COMPACT_ATOMS: atom_id res chain seq x y z
N MET A 1 1.63 18.11 -11.78
CA MET A 1 2.93 17.41 -11.70
C MET A 1 3.11 16.70 -13.03
N ILE A 2 4.07 17.10 -13.84
CA ILE A 2 4.33 16.54 -15.18
C ILE A 2 4.73 15.08 -14.98
N ALA A 3 4.00 14.15 -15.60
CA ALA A 3 4.41 12.74 -15.63
C ALA A 3 5.80 12.68 -16.28
N ARG A 4 6.81 12.25 -15.53
CA ARG A 4 8.14 11.99 -16.10
C ARG A 4 7.99 10.89 -17.15
N GLU A 5 8.50 11.14 -18.35
CA GLU A 5 8.64 10.06 -19.32
C GLU A 5 9.43 8.92 -18.72
N PRO A 6 9.02 7.65 -18.95
CA PRO A 6 9.72 6.51 -18.40
C PRO A 6 11.18 6.50 -18.88
N SER A 7 12.11 6.46 -17.93
CA SER A 7 13.54 6.38 -18.23
C SER A 7 13.85 5.06 -18.96
N PRO A 8 14.67 5.07 -20.01
CA PRO A 8 15.09 3.85 -20.70
C PRO A 8 16.02 2.95 -19.88
N VAL A 9 16.46 3.42 -18.73
CA VAL A 9 17.33 2.70 -17.80
C VAL A 9 16.72 2.62 -16.40
N PRO A 10 17.07 1.60 -15.58
CA PRO A 10 16.64 1.52 -14.19
C PRO A 10 17.01 2.79 -13.41
N SER A 11 16.07 3.30 -12.61
CA SER A 11 16.28 4.46 -11.74
C SER A 11 15.96 4.11 -10.29
N ILE A 12 16.58 4.82 -9.36
CA ILE A 12 16.29 4.67 -7.93
C ILE A 12 15.93 6.02 -7.34
N ASP A 13 14.90 6.00 -6.48
CA ASP A 13 14.45 7.16 -5.73
C ASP A 13 14.50 6.85 -4.24
N ARG A 14 15.16 7.71 -3.46
CA ARG A 14 15.23 7.55 -2.01
C ARG A 14 13.85 7.73 -1.40
N GLN A 15 13.54 6.85 -0.46
CA GLN A 15 12.30 6.88 0.32
C GLN A 15 12.63 7.41 1.71
N ASP A 16 12.61 8.73 1.88
CA ASP A 16 13.06 9.39 3.12
C ASP A 16 12.20 9.01 4.32
N PHE A 17 10.90 8.80 4.10
CA PHE A 17 9.97 8.38 5.16
C PHE A 17 10.34 7.02 5.74
N GLU A 18 10.48 5.98 4.92
CA GLU A 18 10.89 4.66 5.37
C GLU A 18 12.35 4.66 5.86
N SER A 19 13.22 5.44 5.23
CA SER A 19 14.61 5.59 5.65
C SER A 19 14.72 6.11 7.08
N GLY A 20 13.90 7.09 7.45
CA GLY A 20 13.84 7.64 8.80
C GLY A 20 13.42 6.61 9.86
N ILE A 21 12.50 5.70 9.51
CA ILE A 21 12.00 4.67 10.43
C ILE A 21 12.99 3.51 10.56
N LEU A 22 13.60 3.07 9.45
CA LEU A 22 14.59 1.99 9.44
C LEU A 22 15.97 2.43 9.95
N GLY A 23 16.26 3.73 10.00
CA GLY A 23 17.59 4.24 10.36
C GLY A 23 18.68 3.96 9.31
N ARG A 24 18.29 3.52 8.11
CA ARG A 24 19.14 3.21 6.95
C ARG A 24 18.48 3.68 5.67
N PRO A 25 19.25 4.01 4.61
CA PRO A 25 18.68 4.39 3.33
C PRO A 25 17.75 3.31 2.76
N VAL A 26 16.55 3.73 2.34
CA VAL A 26 15.58 2.92 1.62
C VAL A 26 15.41 3.51 0.24
N TYR A 27 15.44 2.67 -0.79
CA TYR A 27 15.24 3.11 -2.15
C TYR A 27 14.06 2.37 -2.81
N ARG A 28 13.40 3.06 -3.71
CA ARG A 28 12.50 2.47 -4.70
C ARG A 28 13.24 2.35 -6.02
N LEU A 29 13.35 1.14 -6.54
CA LEU A 29 13.83 0.85 -7.88
C LEU A 29 12.65 0.87 -8.84
N THR A 30 12.77 1.66 -9.92
CA THR A 30 11.85 1.67 -11.04
C THR A 30 12.57 1.13 -12.27
N LEU A 31 11.99 0.10 -12.89
CA LEU A 31 12.48 -0.49 -14.12
C LEU A 31 11.80 0.16 -15.32
N PRO A 32 12.48 0.26 -16.49
CA PRO A 32 11.84 0.69 -17.72
C PRO A 32 10.70 -0.28 -18.10
N PRO A 33 9.59 0.22 -18.65
CA PRO A 33 8.49 -0.63 -19.09
C PRO A 33 8.91 -1.49 -20.30
N PRO A 34 8.25 -2.64 -20.53
CA PRO A 34 8.43 -3.42 -21.75
C PRO A 34 7.75 -2.71 -22.97
N PRO A 35 8.18 -2.98 -24.22
CA PRO A 35 9.38 -3.74 -24.58
C PRO A 35 10.65 -2.96 -24.27
N ARG A 36 11.68 -3.65 -23.78
CA ARG A 36 12.96 -3.03 -23.42
C ARG A 36 13.96 -3.11 -24.55
N SER A 37 14.71 -2.02 -24.77
CA SER A 37 15.73 -1.94 -25.81
C SER A 37 17.07 -2.61 -25.41
N SER A 38 17.24 -2.91 -24.13
CA SER A 38 18.46 -3.53 -23.58
C SER A 38 18.12 -4.43 -22.40
N THR A 39 19.02 -5.38 -22.10
CA THR A 39 18.88 -6.27 -20.97
C THR A 39 19.02 -5.51 -19.63
N LEU A 40 18.30 -5.94 -18.61
CA LEU A 40 18.35 -5.35 -17.26
C LEU A 40 19.57 -5.83 -16.44
N ALA A 41 20.22 -6.92 -16.83
CA ALA A 41 21.26 -7.59 -16.04
C ALA A 41 22.46 -6.68 -15.73
N GLY A 42 23.03 -6.03 -16.74
CA GLY A 42 24.19 -5.14 -16.56
C GLY A 42 23.87 -3.95 -15.65
N PRO A 43 22.84 -3.15 -15.96
CA PRO A 43 22.44 -2.02 -15.11
C PRO A 43 22.12 -2.41 -13.66
N LEU A 44 21.47 -3.55 -13.43
CA LEU A 44 21.16 -4.02 -12.08
C LEU A 44 22.42 -4.47 -11.32
N ALA A 45 23.40 -5.09 -11.98
CA ALA A 45 24.66 -5.46 -11.36
C ALA A 45 25.44 -4.22 -10.88
N VAL A 46 25.58 -3.21 -11.74
CA VAL A 46 26.22 -1.93 -11.40
C VAL A 46 25.51 -1.23 -10.23
N LEU A 47 24.18 -1.21 -10.29
CA LEU A 47 23.37 -0.63 -9.21
C LEU A 47 23.61 -1.35 -7.88
N ARG A 48 23.63 -2.67 -7.87
CA ARG A 48 23.86 -3.49 -6.69
C ARG A 48 25.22 -3.22 -6.06
N GLU A 49 26.28 -3.16 -6.84
CA GLU A 49 27.63 -2.85 -6.34
C GLU A 49 27.70 -1.48 -5.66
N ARG A 50 27.05 -0.48 -6.25
CA ARG A 50 26.93 0.85 -5.65
C ARG A 50 26.20 0.80 -4.31
N LEU A 51 25.02 0.18 -4.27
CA LEU A 51 24.15 0.14 -3.10
C LEU A 51 24.74 -0.67 -1.95
N THR A 52 25.54 -1.71 -2.25
CA THR A 52 26.27 -2.45 -1.22
C THR A 52 27.26 -1.55 -0.49
N ARG A 53 27.96 -0.67 -1.22
CA ARG A 53 28.91 0.31 -0.61
C ARG A 53 28.20 1.39 0.23
N GLU A 54 26.98 1.74 -0.09
CA GLU A 54 26.20 2.78 0.60
C GLU A 54 25.51 2.29 1.89
N ALA A 55 25.74 1.04 2.33
CA ALA A 55 25.10 0.44 3.51
C ALA A 55 23.57 0.58 3.52
N VAL A 56 22.94 0.36 2.37
CA VAL A 56 21.49 0.49 2.16
C VAL A 56 20.73 -0.48 3.06
N GLY A 57 19.60 -0.06 3.61
CA GLY A 57 18.73 -0.93 4.42
C GLY A 57 17.76 -1.76 3.58
N LEU A 58 17.27 -1.20 2.46
CA LEU A 58 16.28 -1.85 1.59
C LEU A 58 16.26 -1.19 0.21
N VAL A 59 16.20 -2.01 -0.83
CA VAL A 59 15.73 -1.58 -2.16
C VAL A 59 14.47 -2.35 -2.49
N ALA A 60 13.35 -1.65 -2.69
CA ALA A 60 12.08 -2.25 -3.10
C ALA A 60 11.82 -1.96 -4.58
N CYS A 61 11.40 -2.98 -5.32
CA CYS A 61 10.98 -2.87 -6.72
C CYS A 61 9.59 -3.47 -6.88
N ARG A 62 8.74 -2.81 -7.68
CA ARG A 62 7.46 -3.34 -8.11
C ARG A 62 7.42 -3.48 -9.61
N ILE A 63 6.93 -4.63 -10.07
CA ILE A 63 6.78 -4.95 -11.49
C ILE A 63 5.38 -5.52 -11.73
N GLU A 64 4.86 -5.40 -12.94
CA GLU A 64 3.65 -6.13 -13.32
C GLU A 64 3.84 -7.65 -13.17
N ALA A 65 2.83 -8.35 -12.72
CA ALA A 65 2.93 -9.79 -12.45
C ALA A 65 3.24 -10.63 -13.70
N GLY A 66 2.88 -10.13 -14.89
CA GLY A 66 3.17 -10.74 -16.19
C GLY A 66 4.57 -10.45 -16.74
N ASP A 67 5.38 -9.58 -16.11
CA ASP A 67 6.69 -9.19 -16.59
C ASP A 67 7.77 -10.22 -16.19
N GLY A 68 7.80 -11.33 -16.89
CA GLY A 68 8.75 -12.44 -16.62
C GLY A 68 10.22 -12.06 -16.83
N GLU A 69 10.51 -11.14 -17.76
CA GLU A 69 11.88 -10.66 -18.00
C GLU A 69 12.41 -9.87 -16.79
N ALA A 70 11.61 -8.91 -16.27
CA ALA A 70 11.98 -8.17 -15.09
C ALA A 70 12.10 -9.08 -13.85
N ALA A 71 11.17 -10.04 -13.69
CA ALA A 71 11.21 -11.00 -12.60
C ALA A 71 12.50 -11.83 -12.61
N ALA A 72 12.91 -12.34 -13.77
CA ALA A 72 14.16 -13.10 -13.93
C ALA A 72 15.40 -12.24 -13.65
N ALA A 73 15.42 -11.01 -14.16
CA ALA A 73 16.53 -10.07 -13.97
C ALA A 73 16.68 -9.66 -12.49
N LEU A 74 15.57 -9.37 -11.79
CA LEU A 74 15.57 -9.05 -10.37
C LEU A 74 16.07 -10.24 -9.53
N HIS A 75 15.60 -11.45 -9.84
CA HIS A 75 16.04 -12.65 -9.15
C HIS A 75 17.56 -12.90 -9.34
N ALA A 76 18.05 -12.79 -10.58
CA ALA A 76 19.49 -12.91 -10.88
C ALA A 76 20.34 -11.82 -10.17
N ALA A 77 19.76 -10.63 -9.96
CA ALA A 77 20.38 -9.55 -9.19
C ALA A 77 20.28 -9.74 -7.65
N GLY A 78 19.71 -10.85 -7.17
CA GLY A 78 19.61 -11.17 -5.74
C GLY A 78 18.40 -10.55 -5.04
N PHE A 79 17.42 -10.02 -5.77
CA PHE A 79 16.16 -9.59 -5.20
C PHE A 79 15.28 -10.79 -4.86
N ARG A 80 14.60 -10.73 -3.72
CA ARG A 80 13.64 -11.74 -3.28
C ARG A 80 12.21 -11.23 -3.51
N ARG A 81 11.37 -12.05 -4.13
CA ARG A 81 9.94 -11.77 -4.24
C ARG A 81 9.29 -11.88 -2.86
N ILE A 82 8.55 -10.85 -2.46
CA ILE A 82 7.94 -10.74 -1.13
C ILE A 82 6.43 -10.96 -1.18
N GLU A 83 5.75 -10.25 -2.07
CA GLU A 83 4.29 -10.29 -2.14
C GLU A 83 3.79 -10.17 -3.59
N CYS A 84 2.55 -10.56 -3.81
CA CYS A 84 1.76 -10.17 -4.97
C CYS A 84 0.68 -9.20 -4.50
N LEU A 85 0.72 -7.97 -4.97
CA LEU A 85 -0.27 -6.94 -4.70
C LEU A 85 -1.31 -6.97 -5.81
N VAL A 86 -2.58 -7.10 -5.45
CA VAL A 86 -3.72 -7.11 -6.38
C VAL A 86 -4.46 -5.79 -6.27
N THR A 87 -4.60 -5.10 -7.39
CA THR A 87 -5.41 -3.88 -7.48
C THR A 87 -6.81 -4.23 -7.95
N LEU A 88 -7.79 -3.77 -7.18
CA LEU A 88 -9.20 -3.93 -7.50
C LEU A 88 -9.84 -2.55 -7.66
N SER A 89 -10.82 -2.45 -8.56
CA SER A 89 -11.58 -1.22 -8.78
C SER A 89 -13.07 -1.54 -8.87
N ARG A 90 -13.86 -0.51 -8.58
CA ARG A 90 -15.31 -0.56 -8.66
C ARG A 90 -15.88 0.78 -9.13
N PRO A 91 -16.90 0.80 -10.02
CA PRO A 91 -17.73 1.98 -10.27
C PRO A 91 -18.47 2.41 -8.99
N LEU A 92 -18.53 3.70 -8.71
CA LEU A 92 -19.19 4.23 -7.51
C LEU A 92 -20.72 4.31 -7.66
N GLY A 93 -21.22 4.57 -8.86
CA GLY A 93 -22.65 4.61 -9.14
C GLY A 93 -23.39 5.74 -8.42
N VAL A 94 -24.66 5.50 -8.04
CA VAL A 94 -25.48 6.49 -7.33
C VAL A 94 -24.94 6.70 -5.91
N PRO A 95 -24.81 7.96 -5.45
CA PRO A 95 -24.40 8.28 -4.09
C PRO A 95 -25.30 7.58 -3.06
N GLN A 96 -24.66 6.92 -2.11
CA GLN A 96 -25.32 6.27 -0.97
C GLN A 96 -25.09 7.09 0.30
N GLU A 97 -25.96 6.90 1.27
CA GLU A 97 -25.73 7.47 2.61
C GLU A 97 -24.56 6.77 3.31
N MET A 98 -23.88 7.53 4.14
CA MET A 98 -22.80 6.99 4.96
C MET A 98 -23.37 5.99 5.98
N PRO A 99 -22.78 4.79 6.13
CA PRO A 99 -23.33 3.79 7.04
C PRO A 99 -23.37 4.27 8.50
N PRO A 100 -24.40 3.90 9.27
CA PRO A 100 -24.48 4.25 10.69
C PRO A 100 -23.23 3.83 11.46
N GLY A 101 -22.78 4.70 12.37
CA GLY A 101 -21.57 4.48 13.17
C GLY A 101 -20.26 4.68 12.41
N THR A 102 -20.32 5.23 11.18
CA THR A 102 -19.14 5.69 10.43
C THR A 102 -19.19 7.20 10.22
N GLY A 103 -18.02 7.80 9.97
CA GLY A 103 -17.93 9.23 9.68
C GLY A 103 -16.49 9.71 9.64
N PRO A 104 -16.27 11.01 9.37
CA PRO A 104 -14.95 11.60 9.42
C PRO A 104 -14.28 11.36 10.77
N ALA A 105 -12.97 11.15 10.72
CA ALA A 105 -12.17 11.04 11.93
C ALA A 105 -12.06 12.40 12.63
N MET A 106 -12.15 12.38 13.93
CA MET A 106 -11.95 13.54 14.81
C MET A 106 -10.60 13.43 15.52
N PRO A 107 -10.03 14.49 16.10
CA PRO A 107 -8.78 14.42 16.83
C PRO A 107 -8.74 13.34 17.93
N ALA A 108 -9.86 13.08 18.60
CA ALA A 108 -9.98 12.01 19.61
C ALA A 108 -9.86 10.58 19.03
N ASP A 109 -10.05 10.40 17.72
CA ASP A 109 -9.94 9.11 17.06
C ASP A 109 -8.47 8.76 16.68
N HIS A 110 -7.54 9.75 16.71
CA HIS A 110 -6.18 9.56 16.22
C HIS A 110 -5.44 8.48 16.99
N GLU A 111 -5.35 8.57 18.33
CA GLU A 111 -4.66 7.56 19.14
C GLU A 111 -5.25 6.15 19.02
N PRO A 112 -6.58 5.94 19.09
CA PRO A 112 -7.18 4.65 18.76
C PRO A 112 -6.79 4.13 17.37
N CYS A 113 -6.77 4.96 16.35
CA CYS A 113 -6.38 4.56 14.99
C CYS A 113 -4.89 4.21 14.88
N LEU A 114 -3.99 4.93 15.58
CA LEU A 114 -2.57 4.58 15.65
C LEU A 114 -2.36 3.22 16.31
N ALA A 115 -3.04 2.94 17.42
CA ALA A 115 -2.99 1.65 18.09
C ALA A 115 -3.48 0.50 17.18
N ILE A 116 -4.56 0.73 16.41
CA ILE A 116 -5.04 -0.23 15.40
C ILE A 116 -3.99 -0.39 14.30
N GLY A 117 -3.39 0.70 13.82
CA GLY A 117 -2.35 0.69 12.80
C GLY A 117 -1.15 -0.17 13.18
N ARG A 118 -0.77 -0.16 14.47
CA ARG A 118 0.33 -0.94 15.01
C ARG A 118 0.07 -2.45 15.05
N THR A 119 -1.18 -2.91 15.12
CA THR A 119 -1.50 -4.31 15.44
C THR A 119 -2.33 -5.03 14.39
N ALA A 120 -2.91 -4.33 13.42
CA ALA A 120 -3.90 -4.90 12.51
C ALA A 120 -3.35 -5.32 11.14
N PHE A 121 -2.14 -4.93 10.80
CA PHE A 121 -1.53 -5.24 9.51
C PHE A 121 -0.55 -6.42 9.67
N ILE A 122 -0.83 -7.53 9.01
CA ILE A 122 0.00 -8.75 9.05
C ILE A 122 0.32 -9.32 7.66
N PHE A 123 -0.23 -8.74 6.60
CA PHE A 123 -0.08 -9.25 5.23
C PHE A 123 0.83 -8.38 4.36
N ASP A 124 1.29 -7.23 4.86
CA ASP A 124 2.07 -6.30 4.05
C ASP A 124 3.52 -6.75 3.84
N ARG A 125 4.20 -6.08 2.91
CA ARG A 125 5.55 -6.43 2.47
C ARG A 125 6.61 -6.47 3.56
N PHE A 126 6.44 -5.76 4.68
CA PHE A 126 7.40 -5.76 5.78
C PHE A 126 7.16 -6.94 6.73
N HIS A 127 5.89 -7.27 7.04
CA HIS A 127 5.56 -8.47 7.79
C HIS A 127 5.79 -9.77 6.98
N SER A 128 5.74 -9.69 5.64
CA SER A 128 5.99 -10.81 4.75
C SER A 128 7.47 -11.07 4.47
N ASP A 129 8.36 -10.18 4.91
CA ASP A 129 9.81 -10.28 4.70
C ASP A 129 10.52 -10.57 6.03
N ASP A 130 10.90 -11.82 6.25
CA ASP A 130 11.53 -12.34 7.47
C ASP A 130 12.87 -11.67 7.87
N ARG A 131 13.41 -10.78 7.03
CA ARG A 131 14.57 -9.94 7.33
C ARG A 131 14.24 -8.70 8.14
N PHE A 132 12.95 -8.41 8.31
CA PHE A 132 12.43 -7.34 9.18
C PHE A 132 11.67 -7.97 10.35
N SER A 133 11.86 -7.42 11.56
CA SER A 133 11.04 -7.85 12.69
C SER A 133 9.65 -7.25 12.63
N ASP A 134 8.69 -7.91 13.27
CA ASP A 134 7.31 -7.43 13.36
C ASP A 134 7.26 -6.04 14.01
N GLU A 135 8.13 -5.74 15.01
CA GLU A 135 8.18 -4.41 15.64
C GLU A 135 8.58 -3.31 14.65
N VAL A 136 9.42 -3.61 13.68
CA VAL A 136 9.78 -2.66 12.61
C VAL A 136 8.61 -2.47 11.67
N ALA A 137 7.96 -3.54 11.24
CA ALA A 137 6.79 -3.51 10.38
C ALA A 137 5.63 -2.74 11.04
N ASP A 138 5.35 -3.00 12.30
CA ASP A 138 4.35 -2.32 13.11
C ASP A 138 4.60 -0.82 13.22
N ARG A 139 5.85 -0.42 13.50
CA ARG A 139 6.24 1.01 13.55
C ARG A 139 6.04 1.70 12.21
N ILE A 140 6.35 1.03 11.10
CA ILE A 140 6.12 1.57 9.76
C ILE A 140 4.62 1.80 9.53
N LYS A 141 3.77 0.86 9.92
CA LYS A 141 2.32 0.98 9.76
C LYS A 141 1.73 2.09 10.63
N GLU A 142 2.12 2.15 11.91
CA GLU A 142 1.73 3.25 12.78
C GLU A 142 2.12 4.61 12.19
N ALA A 143 3.36 4.73 11.71
CA ALA A 143 3.85 5.97 11.12
C ALA A 143 3.10 6.34 9.81
N TRP A 144 2.68 5.36 9.00
CA TRP A 144 1.83 5.60 7.83
C TRP A 144 0.45 6.13 8.22
N VAL A 145 -0.17 5.57 9.27
CA VAL A 145 -1.44 6.07 9.81
C VAL A 145 -1.27 7.51 10.32
N ARG A 146 -0.23 7.77 11.13
CA ARG A 146 0.10 9.10 11.65
C ARG A 146 0.29 10.12 10.53
N ASN A 147 1.07 9.77 9.50
CA ASN A 147 1.32 10.64 8.36
C ASN A 147 0.03 10.93 7.56
N SER A 148 -0.88 9.96 7.49
CA SER A 148 -2.17 10.15 6.84
C SER A 148 -3.04 11.17 7.57
N PHE A 149 -3.10 11.12 8.90
CA PHE A 149 -3.78 12.15 9.71
C PHE A 149 -3.08 13.51 9.67
N ALA A 150 -1.78 13.54 9.40
CA ALA A 150 -1.01 14.79 9.22
C ALA A 150 -1.19 15.43 7.83
N GLY A 151 -2.16 14.97 7.02
CA GLY A 151 -2.52 15.59 5.75
C GLY A 151 -2.08 14.81 4.51
N ARG A 152 -1.49 13.61 4.63
CA ARG A 152 -1.19 12.75 3.48
C ARG A 152 -2.47 12.15 2.88
N ALA A 153 -3.47 11.83 3.70
CA ALA A 153 -4.75 11.33 3.25
C ALA A 153 -5.68 12.47 2.82
N ASP A 154 -6.44 12.26 1.75
CA ASP A 154 -7.53 13.13 1.33
C ASP A 154 -8.75 12.96 2.25
N ALA A 155 -9.08 11.73 2.64
CA ALA A 155 -10.14 11.43 3.59
C ALA A 155 -9.67 10.42 4.65
N CYS A 156 -10.00 10.73 5.90
CA CYS A 156 -9.84 9.85 7.04
C CYS A 156 -11.22 9.57 7.62
N LEU A 157 -11.73 8.34 7.46
CA LEU A 157 -13.02 7.92 7.99
C LEU A 157 -12.83 6.82 9.02
N VAL A 158 -13.70 6.80 10.03
CA VAL A 158 -13.66 5.81 11.12
C VAL A 158 -14.98 5.06 11.24
N SER A 159 -14.91 3.85 11.78
CA SER A 159 -16.07 3.12 12.28
C SER A 159 -15.95 3.03 13.79
N ARG A 160 -17.04 3.38 14.50
CA ARG A 160 -17.06 3.45 15.96
C ARG A 160 -17.78 2.26 16.58
N GLY A 161 -17.23 1.78 17.71
CA GLY A 161 -17.87 0.87 18.63
C GLY A 161 -18.21 1.65 19.92
N GLY A 162 -19.43 2.18 20.02
CA GLY A 162 -19.76 3.19 21.02
C GLY A 162 -19.09 4.54 20.69
N ALA A 163 -18.38 5.14 21.65
CA ALA A 163 -17.70 6.43 21.47
C ALA A 163 -16.30 6.30 20.84
N THR A 164 -15.72 5.11 20.77
CA THR A 164 -14.33 4.92 20.35
C THR A 164 -14.24 4.40 18.91
N ALA A 165 -13.25 4.87 18.14
CA ALA A 165 -12.92 4.31 16.84
C ALA A 165 -12.37 2.89 17.00
N VAL A 166 -13.00 1.94 16.31
CA VAL A 166 -12.61 0.52 16.30
C VAL A 166 -12.11 0.06 14.94
N GLY A 167 -12.07 0.97 13.98
CA GLY A 167 -11.50 0.77 12.66
C GLY A 167 -11.47 2.07 11.89
N PHE A 168 -10.63 2.13 10.88
CA PHE A 168 -10.46 3.30 10.01
C PHE A 168 -10.30 2.90 8.55
N VAL A 169 -10.59 3.84 7.66
CA VAL A 169 -10.19 3.83 6.26
C VAL A 169 -9.58 5.18 5.90
N LEU A 170 -8.39 5.14 5.33
CA LEU A 170 -7.63 6.30 4.90
C LEU A 170 -7.54 6.26 3.38
N CYS A 171 -8.00 7.31 2.73
CA CYS A 171 -8.08 7.39 1.29
C CYS A 171 -7.15 8.49 0.76
N ARG A 172 -6.70 8.33 -0.48
CA ARG A 172 -5.88 9.29 -1.20
C ARG A 172 -6.44 9.53 -2.59
N LEU A 173 -5.99 10.60 -3.23
CA LEU A 173 -6.32 10.97 -4.60
C LEU A 173 -5.05 11.03 -5.49
N PRO A 174 -4.33 9.92 -5.69
CA PRO A 174 -3.21 9.93 -6.61
C PRO A 174 -3.73 10.22 -8.03
N GLN A 175 -3.14 11.20 -8.69
CA GLN A 175 -3.57 11.63 -10.04
C GLN A 175 -5.05 12.03 -10.14
N GLY A 176 -5.70 12.36 -9.01
CA GLY A 176 -7.10 12.75 -8.97
C GLY A 176 -8.09 11.59 -8.85
N GLU A 177 -7.65 10.34 -8.68
CA GLU A 177 -8.51 9.17 -8.56
C GLU A 177 -8.56 8.65 -7.11
N PRO A 178 -9.75 8.33 -6.56
CA PRO A 178 -9.87 7.82 -5.20
C PRO A 178 -9.27 6.42 -5.03
N VAL A 179 -8.40 6.30 -4.05
CA VAL A 179 -7.79 5.02 -3.66
C VAL A 179 -7.93 4.82 -2.15
N ILE A 180 -8.43 3.65 -1.74
CA ILE A 180 -8.31 3.20 -0.35
C ILE A 180 -6.83 2.80 -0.15
N ASP A 181 -6.09 3.65 0.58
CA ASP A 181 -4.65 3.49 0.83
C ASP A 181 -4.38 2.57 2.02
N LEU A 182 -5.12 2.78 3.13
CA LEU A 182 -5.07 1.94 4.32
C LEU A 182 -6.47 1.72 4.89
N ILE A 183 -6.75 0.50 5.30
CA ILE A 183 -7.97 0.15 6.03
C ILE A 183 -7.65 -0.90 7.08
N ALA A 184 -8.12 -0.70 8.28
CA ALA A 184 -7.93 -1.64 9.36
C ALA A 184 -9.09 -1.61 10.35
N VAL A 185 -9.31 -2.75 11.01
CA VAL A 185 -10.25 -2.92 12.13
C VAL A 185 -9.50 -3.57 13.26
N ALA A 186 -9.68 -3.05 14.48
CA ALA A 186 -9.09 -3.61 15.68
C ALA A 186 -9.37 -5.14 15.77
N PRO A 187 -8.38 -5.98 16.09
CA PRO A 187 -8.54 -7.44 16.10
C PRO A 187 -9.75 -7.90 16.91
N SER A 188 -10.03 -7.29 18.06
CA SER A 188 -11.18 -7.59 18.92
C SER A 188 -12.55 -7.22 18.31
N HIS A 189 -12.57 -6.46 17.21
CA HIS A 189 -13.80 -5.98 16.53
C HIS A 189 -13.93 -6.53 15.11
N GLN A 190 -13.01 -7.36 14.65
CA GLN A 190 -13.12 -8.03 13.36
C GLN A 190 -14.30 -9.02 13.35
N GLY A 191 -14.77 -9.41 12.15
CA GLY A 191 -15.92 -10.28 11.98
C GLY A 191 -17.29 -9.64 12.27
N ARG A 192 -17.34 -8.37 12.72
CA ARG A 192 -18.59 -7.66 13.08
C ARG A 192 -19.07 -6.66 12.04
N GLY A 193 -18.58 -6.75 10.80
CA GLY A 193 -18.99 -5.93 9.67
C GLY A 193 -18.36 -4.52 9.62
N HIS A 194 -17.44 -4.15 10.54
CA HIS A 194 -16.79 -2.84 10.52
C HIS A 194 -16.01 -2.58 9.23
N GLY A 195 -15.26 -3.55 8.72
CA GLY A 195 -14.54 -3.42 7.45
C GLY A 195 -15.46 -3.12 6.28
N ARG A 196 -16.60 -3.82 6.19
CA ARG A 196 -17.62 -3.55 5.16
C ARG A 196 -18.17 -2.13 5.27
N ARG A 197 -18.53 -1.68 6.48
CA ARG A 197 -19.02 -0.31 6.71
C ARG A 197 -17.99 0.74 6.31
N LEU A 198 -16.71 0.53 6.60
CA LEU A 198 -15.63 1.45 6.23
C LEU A 198 -15.45 1.55 4.72
N VAL A 199 -15.47 0.44 3.97
CA VAL A 199 -15.40 0.49 2.50
C VAL A 199 -16.61 1.19 1.92
N VAL A 200 -17.83 0.90 2.43
CA VAL A 200 -19.06 1.59 1.99
C VAL A 200 -19.02 3.08 2.33
N ALA A 201 -18.46 3.46 3.48
CA ALA A 201 -18.28 4.87 3.86
C ALA A 201 -17.32 5.60 2.90
N ALA A 202 -16.21 4.96 2.52
CA ALA A 202 -15.31 5.52 1.51
C ALA A 202 -16.00 5.69 0.16
N MET A 203 -16.77 4.69 -0.28
CA MET A 203 -17.56 4.78 -1.51
C MET A 203 -18.58 5.92 -1.45
N ALA A 204 -19.31 6.04 -0.35
CA ALA A 204 -20.30 7.12 -0.15
C ALA A 204 -19.66 8.51 -0.17
N HIS A 205 -18.46 8.64 0.41
CA HIS A 205 -17.70 9.88 0.44
C HIS A 205 -17.35 10.39 -0.96
N TYR A 206 -16.92 9.48 -1.85
CA TYR A 206 -16.43 9.84 -3.19
C TYR A 206 -17.51 9.80 -4.30
N ALA A 207 -18.63 9.12 -4.11
CA ALA A 207 -19.61 8.82 -5.16
C ALA A 207 -20.22 10.06 -5.86
N ARG A 208 -20.18 11.25 -5.24
CA ARG A 208 -20.70 12.48 -5.85
C ARG A 208 -19.76 13.08 -6.89
N ASN A 209 -18.47 12.87 -6.74
CA ASN A 209 -17.44 13.60 -7.49
C ASN A 209 -16.58 12.68 -8.36
N TYR A 210 -16.67 11.36 -8.18
CA TYR A 210 -15.79 10.40 -8.85
C TYR A 210 -16.58 9.22 -9.40
N ALA A 211 -16.14 8.70 -10.55
CA ALA A 211 -16.80 7.59 -11.22
C ALA A 211 -16.40 6.23 -10.64
N THR A 212 -15.18 6.11 -10.12
CA THR A 212 -14.60 4.85 -9.64
C THR A 212 -13.85 5.05 -8.32
N ILE A 213 -13.64 3.97 -7.61
CA ILE A 213 -12.73 3.90 -6.47
C ILE A 213 -11.90 2.61 -6.58
N SER A 214 -10.64 2.67 -6.21
CA SER A 214 -9.75 1.52 -6.24
C SER A 214 -9.17 1.20 -4.86
N VAL A 215 -8.62 0.01 -4.74
CA VAL A 215 -7.91 -0.48 -3.57
C VAL A 215 -6.87 -1.48 -3.99
N ALA A 216 -5.73 -1.53 -3.29
CA ALA A 216 -4.75 -2.59 -3.46
C ALA A 216 -4.63 -3.41 -2.17
N THR A 217 -4.56 -4.73 -2.31
CA THR A 217 -4.34 -5.65 -1.18
C THR A 217 -3.48 -6.82 -1.62
N GLN A 218 -2.87 -7.51 -0.66
CA GLN A 218 -2.06 -8.70 -0.95
C GLN A 218 -2.95 -9.85 -1.43
N GLN A 219 -2.48 -10.61 -2.41
CA GLN A 219 -3.17 -11.80 -2.91
C GLN A 219 -3.42 -12.82 -1.78
N SER A 220 -2.50 -12.90 -0.82
CA SER A 220 -2.59 -13.75 0.38
C SER A 220 -3.61 -13.28 1.42
N ASN A 221 -4.05 -12.01 1.36
CA ASN A 221 -5.04 -11.46 2.27
C ASN A 221 -6.46 -11.87 1.83
N LEU A 222 -6.78 -13.15 2.02
CA LEU A 222 -8.05 -13.74 1.60
C LEU A 222 -9.29 -13.04 2.20
N PRO A 223 -9.29 -12.62 3.48
CA PRO A 223 -10.41 -11.88 4.06
C PRO A 223 -10.68 -10.55 3.32
N SER A 224 -9.65 -9.76 3.01
CA SER A 224 -9.81 -8.50 2.27
C SER A 224 -10.24 -8.76 0.83
N MET A 225 -9.67 -9.75 0.15
CA MET A 225 -10.07 -10.15 -1.20
C MET A 225 -11.55 -10.54 -1.26
N ALA A 226 -12.03 -11.33 -0.27
CA ALA A 226 -13.44 -11.72 -0.17
C ALA A 226 -14.35 -10.50 0.08
N LEU A 227 -13.94 -9.60 0.99
CA LEU A 227 -14.66 -8.37 1.29
C LEU A 227 -14.86 -7.49 0.05
N TYR A 228 -13.78 -7.22 -0.68
CA TYR A 228 -13.85 -6.35 -1.87
C TYR A 228 -14.68 -6.98 -2.97
N ARG A 229 -14.51 -8.27 -3.25
CA ARG A 229 -15.36 -9.00 -4.23
C ARG A 229 -16.84 -8.97 -3.84
N ALA A 230 -17.17 -9.20 -2.57
CA ALA A 230 -18.55 -9.13 -2.07
C ALA A 230 -19.15 -7.72 -2.14
N LEU A 231 -18.31 -6.69 -2.26
CA LEU A 231 -18.71 -5.30 -2.50
C LEU A 231 -18.68 -4.92 -3.99
N GLY A 232 -18.45 -5.86 -4.91
CA GLY A 232 -18.49 -5.65 -6.35
C GLY A 232 -17.21 -5.03 -6.94
N PHE A 233 -16.09 -5.08 -6.22
CA PHE A 233 -14.79 -4.72 -6.80
C PHE A 233 -14.30 -5.85 -7.72
N ALA A 234 -13.80 -5.48 -8.89
CA ALA A 234 -13.17 -6.37 -9.86
C ALA A 234 -11.65 -6.15 -9.88
N VAL A 235 -10.89 -7.22 -10.09
CA VAL A 235 -9.43 -7.13 -10.26
C VAL A 235 -9.13 -6.43 -11.59
N ILE A 236 -8.28 -5.41 -11.54
CA ILE A 236 -7.83 -4.66 -12.71
C ILE A 236 -6.33 -4.78 -12.98
N GLY A 237 -5.57 -5.33 -12.05
CA GLY A 237 -4.14 -5.55 -12.21
C GLY A 237 -3.53 -6.27 -11.02
N SER A 238 -2.30 -6.71 -11.20
CA SER A 238 -1.48 -7.26 -10.12
C SER A 238 -0.01 -6.94 -10.35
N GLU A 239 0.72 -6.72 -9.24
CA GLU A 239 2.12 -6.40 -9.24
C GLU A 239 2.88 -7.33 -8.27
N LEU A 240 4.11 -7.68 -8.61
CA LEU A 240 5.02 -8.40 -7.73
C LEU A 240 5.96 -7.40 -7.05
N THR A 241 6.02 -7.45 -5.73
CA THR A 241 6.98 -6.66 -4.94
C THR A 241 8.22 -7.50 -4.66
N TYR A 242 9.36 -6.93 -4.99
CA TYR A 242 10.68 -7.49 -4.75
C TYR A 242 11.45 -6.62 -3.78
N HIS A 243 12.19 -7.25 -2.85
CA HIS A 243 13.10 -6.59 -1.94
C HIS A 243 14.52 -7.12 -2.12
N TRP A 244 15.47 -6.20 -2.11
CA TRP A 244 16.87 -6.50 -1.94
C TRP A 244 17.36 -5.84 -0.64
N VAL A 245 17.95 -6.65 0.24
CA VAL A 245 18.57 -6.26 1.51
C VAL A 245 20.00 -6.78 1.46
N PRO A 246 21.02 -5.93 1.68
CA PRO A 246 22.44 -6.30 1.65
C PRO A 246 22.80 -7.39 2.63
#